data_dfbf175db801441520b21ebea90e2430
#
_entry.id   dfbf175db801441520b21ebea90e2430
#
_cell.length_a   1.000
_cell.length_b   1.000
_cell.length_c   1.000
_cell.angle_alpha   90.00
_cell.angle_beta   90.00
_cell.angle_gamma   90.00
#
_symmetry.space_group_name_H-M   'P 1'
#
loop_
_entity.id
_entity.type
_entity.pdbx_description
1 polymer ?
#
loop_
_entity_poly.entity_id
_entity_poly.type
_entity_poly.pdbx_seq_one_letter_code
_entity_poly.pdbx_strand_id
1 'polypeptide(L)'
;KFSLESVERKHAHDYVSYVDKGSEKQIVSALRQLLPEAGFITEEGTTKMEEGRCKMEEDSAISPQSSALTWVVDPLDGTTNFIHQYAPYAVSIALLQGKEILIGVVYEVCHDECYCAWKGGGAYVELKGESLKLKVSNQKIQDALLCLQLPYNSDAYKPVIKHLIDKLYGNVGSVRMCGSAAMALCYVASGRYDGYAEKYIGQWDFMAGALIVKEAGGMVTNYEGSEDFTQGNNVVATNGVIQQDLLNVIKTA
;
A
#
# COMPACT_ATOMS: atom_id res chain seq x y z
N LYS A 1 -17.08 19.02 -10.44
CA LYS A 1 -15.71 19.57 -10.31
C LYS A 1 -15.31 19.46 -8.85
N PHE A 2 -14.15 18.86 -8.55
CA PHE A 2 -13.58 18.83 -7.21
C PHE A 2 -13.28 20.27 -6.73
N SER A 3 -13.62 20.58 -5.47
CA SER A 3 -13.33 21.87 -4.85
C SER A 3 -12.45 21.68 -3.63
N LEU A 4 -11.38 22.45 -3.51
CA LEU A 4 -10.49 22.44 -2.33
C LEU A 4 -11.22 22.82 -1.04
N GLU A 5 -12.36 23.52 -1.14
CA GLU A 5 -13.20 23.89 0.02
C GLU A 5 -13.89 22.66 0.67
N SER A 6 -13.93 21.52 -0.02
CA SER A 6 -14.50 20.27 0.47
C SER A 6 -13.49 19.31 1.11
N VAL A 7 -12.25 19.76 1.29
CA VAL A 7 -11.17 18.98 1.91
C VAL A 7 -11.16 19.22 3.41
N GLU A 8 -11.27 18.16 4.19
CA GLU A 8 -11.15 18.16 5.65
C GLU A 8 -9.73 17.73 6.04
N ARG A 9 -9.23 18.20 7.19
CA ARG A 9 -7.98 17.71 7.79
C ARG A 9 -8.31 16.72 8.91
N LYS A 10 -7.83 15.47 8.79
CA LYS A 10 -7.86 14.49 9.91
C LYS A 10 -6.81 14.86 10.96
N HIS A 11 -5.58 15.15 10.51
CA HIS A 11 -4.42 15.59 11.31
C HIS A 11 -3.58 16.60 10.54
N ALA A 12 -2.45 17.08 11.13
CA ALA A 12 -1.49 17.92 10.42
C ALA A 12 -0.95 17.17 9.19
N HIS A 13 -1.21 17.71 7.98
CA HIS A 13 -0.83 17.11 6.68
C HIS A 13 -1.58 15.84 6.27
N ASP A 14 -2.61 15.45 7.00
CA ASP A 14 -3.49 14.32 6.68
C ASP A 14 -4.86 14.86 6.25
N TYR A 15 -5.26 14.56 5.03
CA TYR A 15 -6.44 15.10 4.37
C TYR A 15 -7.44 14.01 4.04
N VAL A 16 -8.71 14.37 4.08
CA VAL A 16 -9.82 13.54 3.60
C VAL A 16 -10.79 14.42 2.81
N SER A 17 -11.34 13.87 1.77
CA SER A 17 -12.38 14.54 0.99
C SER A 17 -13.70 13.75 1.03
N TYR A 18 -14.76 14.37 0.54
CA TYR A 18 -16.00 13.64 0.34
C TYR A 18 -15.86 12.48 -0.67
N VAL A 19 -14.80 12.52 -1.49
CA VAL A 19 -14.49 11.48 -2.48
C VAL A 19 -14.05 10.21 -1.77
N ASP A 20 -13.14 10.31 -0.78
CA ASP A 20 -12.66 9.16 -0.01
C ASP A 20 -13.83 8.43 0.67
N LYS A 21 -14.62 9.17 1.46
CA LYS A 21 -15.79 8.61 2.17
C LYS A 21 -16.88 8.09 1.22
N GLY A 22 -17.08 8.77 0.09
CA GLY A 22 -18.05 8.37 -0.93
C GLY A 22 -17.63 7.11 -1.67
N SER A 23 -16.36 7.02 -2.04
CA SER A 23 -15.76 5.84 -2.71
C SER A 23 -15.77 4.63 -1.78
N GLU A 24 -15.37 4.79 -0.50
CA GLU A 24 -15.40 3.69 0.47
C GLU A 24 -16.79 3.07 0.60
N LYS A 25 -17.83 3.88 0.74
CA LYS A 25 -19.21 3.39 0.82
C LYS A 25 -19.63 2.58 -0.40
N GLN A 26 -19.28 3.03 -1.60
CA GLN A 26 -19.63 2.32 -2.84
C GLN A 26 -18.84 0.99 -2.93
N ILE A 27 -17.55 1.01 -2.66
CA ILE A 27 -16.68 -0.18 -2.68
C ILE A 27 -17.17 -1.21 -1.66
N VAL A 28 -17.38 -0.80 -0.41
CA VAL A 28 -17.88 -1.69 0.66
C VAL A 28 -19.24 -2.28 0.29
N SER A 29 -20.16 -1.47 -0.25
CA SER A 29 -21.47 -1.97 -0.69
C SER A 29 -21.36 -3.04 -1.78
N ALA A 30 -20.47 -2.86 -2.75
CA ALA A 30 -20.25 -3.84 -3.82
C ALA A 30 -19.58 -5.11 -3.29
N LEU A 31 -18.57 -4.99 -2.44
CA LEU A 31 -17.85 -6.14 -1.86
C LEU A 31 -18.75 -6.97 -0.92
N ARG A 32 -19.66 -6.35 -0.17
CA ARG A 32 -20.68 -7.05 0.62
C ARG A 32 -21.64 -7.88 -0.22
N GLN A 33 -21.93 -7.47 -1.46
CA GLN A 33 -22.76 -8.27 -2.37
C GLN A 33 -21.99 -9.47 -2.91
N LEU A 34 -20.66 -9.35 -3.11
CA LEU A 34 -19.82 -10.44 -3.58
C LEU A 34 -19.52 -11.48 -2.49
N LEU A 35 -19.29 -11.03 -1.25
CA LEU A 35 -18.92 -11.89 -0.13
C LEU A 35 -19.54 -11.36 1.18
N PRO A 36 -20.82 -11.70 1.42
CA PRO A 36 -21.60 -11.13 2.52
C PRO A 36 -21.05 -11.43 3.93
N GLU A 37 -20.33 -12.57 4.07
CA GLU A 37 -19.78 -13.04 5.35
C GLU A 37 -18.41 -12.39 5.68
N ALA A 38 -17.79 -11.67 4.77
CA ALA A 38 -16.48 -11.07 5.01
C ALA A 38 -16.58 -9.83 5.89
N GLY A 39 -15.62 -9.69 6.81
CA GLY A 39 -15.38 -8.46 7.57
C GLY A 39 -14.70 -7.38 6.72
N PHE A 40 -14.54 -6.19 7.32
CA PHE A 40 -13.91 -5.05 6.66
C PHE A 40 -12.93 -4.34 7.58
N ILE A 41 -11.79 -3.95 7.03
CA ILE A 41 -10.83 -2.97 7.56
C ILE A 41 -10.74 -1.89 6.49
N THR A 42 -11.11 -0.66 6.85
CA THR A 42 -11.17 0.45 5.89
C THR A 42 -10.53 1.69 6.48
N GLU A 43 -9.91 2.52 5.63
CA GLU A 43 -9.24 3.74 6.07
C GLU A 43 -10.19 4.73 6.71
N GLU A 44 -11.33 5.01 6.06
CA GLU A 44 -12.29 6.03 6.50
C GLU A 44 -13.23 5.55 7.60
N GLY A 45 -13.28 4.24 7.84
CA GLY A 45 -14.09 3.64 8.90
C GLY A 45 -15.60 3.83 8.74
N THR A 46 -16.10 4.07 7.53
CA THR A 46 -17.52 4.30 7.28
C THR A 46 -18.37 3.07 7.60
N THR A 47 -17.78 1.88 7.61
CA THR A 47 -18.43 0.62 8.02
C THR A 47 -18.88 0.61 9.47
N LYS A 48 -18.20 1.37 10.35
CA LYS A 48 -18.52 1.46 11.79
C LYS A 48 -19.81 2.26 12.04
N MET A 49 -20.22 3.10 11.11
CA MET A 49 -21.42 3.96 11.26
C MET A 49 -22.73 3.23 10.93
N GLU A 50 -22.70 2.19 10.10
CA GLU A 50 -23.90 1.47 9.65
C GLU A 50 -24.26 0.27 10.52
N GLU A 51 -23.30 -0.27 11.25
CA GLU A 51 -23.48 -1.41 12.14
C GLU A 51 -23.70 -0.91 13.58
N GLY A 52 -24.91 -0.49 13.92
CA GLY A 52 -25.33 -0.20 15.29
C GLY A 52 -25.26 -1.39 16.25
N ARG A 53 -24.39 -2.38 15.94
CA ARG A 53 -24.10 -3.60 16.69
C ARG A 53 -22.70 -4.14 16.37
N CYS A 54 -21.69 -3.48 16.85
CA CYS A 54 -20.49 -4.13 17.37
C CYS A 54 -19.61 -3.08 18.04
N LYS A 55 -19.51 -3.13 19.34
CA LYS A 55 -18.40 -2.52 20.07
C LYS A 55 -17.17 -3.33 19.67
N MET A 56 -16.44 -2.87 18.68
CA MET A 56 -15.06 -3.29 18.50
C MET A 56 -14.20 -2.26 19.23
N GLU A 57 -13.52 -2.73 20.26
CA GLU A 57 -12.50 -2.01 21.00
C GLU A 57 -11.41 -1.53 20.03
N GLU A 58 -10.65 -0.52 20.43
CA GLU A 58 -9.62 0.19 19.66
C GLU A 58 -8.42 -0.67 19.20
N ASP A 59 -8.50 -1.99 19.30
CA ASP A 59 -7.52 -2.97 18.81
C ASP A 59 -8.08 -3.77 17.61
N SER A 60 -8.21 -3.12 16.44
CA SER A 60 -8.53 -3.83 15.19
C SER A 60 -7.29 -4.51 14.57
N ALA A 61 -6.45 -5.10 15.40
CA ALA A 61 -5.43 -6.03 14.93
C ALA A 61 -6.11 -7.30 14.40
N ILE A 62 -5.77 -7.72 13.18
CA ILE A 62 -6.23 -8.98 12.61
C ILE A 62 -5.87 -10.10 13.59
N SER A 63 -6.88 -10.80 14.13
CA SER A 63 -6.61 -11.92 15.03
C SER A 63 -5.87 -13.03 14.26
N PRO A 64 -4.71 -13.48 14.74
CA PRO A 64 -3.92 -14.53 14.08
C PRO A 64 -4.66 -15.86 13.93
N GLN A 65 -5.78 -16.04 14.65
CA GLN A 65 -6.54 -17.28 14.71
C GLN A 65 -7.89 -17.20 13.96
N SER A 66 -8.22 -16.05 13.35
CA SER A 66 -9.48 -15.92 12.60
C SER A 66 -9.34 -16.61 11.24
N SER A 67 -10.18 -17.63 10.99
CA SER A 67 -10.38 -18.18 9.65
C SER A 67 -11.32 -17.33 8.80
N ALA A 68 -11.86 -16.23 9.36
CA ALA A 68 -12.78 -15.35 8.70
C ALA A 68 -12.10 -14.56 7.58
N LEU A 69 -12.81 -14.39 6.48
CA LEU A 69 -12.39 -13.55 5.38
C LEU A 69 -12.57 -12.08 5.74
N THR A 70 -11.62 -11.24 5.35
CA THR A 70 -11.63 -9.80 5.65
C THR A 70 -11.17 -9.00 4.44
N TRP A 71 -11.99 -8.08 3.98
CA TRP A 71 -11.61 -7.06 3.01
C TRP A 71 -10.82 -5.95 3.69
N VAL A 72 -9.72 -5.54 3.07
CA VAL A 72 -8.90 -4.40 3.49
C VAL A 72 -8.95 -3.39 2.35
N VAL A 73 -9.42 -2.17 2.61
CA VAL A 73 -9.75 -1.20 1.57
C VAL A 73 -9.17 0.17 1.90
N ASP A 74 -8.43 0.72 0.96
CA ASP A 74 -8.14 2.13 0.85
C ASP A 74 -8.89 2.68 -0.37
N PRO A 75 -9.87 3.57 -0.16
CA PRO A 75 -10.67 4.12 -1.24
C PRO A 75 -9.93 5.13 -2.10
N LEU A 76 -8.82 5.72 -1.60
CA LEU A 76 -8.03 6.73 -2.30
C LEU A 76 -6.61 6.87 -1.71
N ASP A 77 -5.74 5.88 -1.94
CA ASP A 77 -4.32 6.00 -1.63
C ASP A 77 -3.66 7.11 -2.46
N GLY A 78 -2.98 8.02 -1.79
CA GLY A 78 -2.42 9.22 -2.40
C GLY A 78 -3.39 10.41 -2.39
N THR A 79 -4.17 10.61 -1.34
CA THR A 79 -5.14 11.71 -1.18
C THR A 79 -4.49 13.09 -1.42
N THR A 80 -3.26 13.31 -0.94
CA THR A 80 -2.53 14.55 -1.22
C THR A 80 -2.27 14.74 -2.71
N ASN A 81 -1.86 13.68 -3.42
CA ASN A 81 -1.67 13.73 -4.87
C ASN A 81 -2.99 14.06 -5.58
N PHE A 82 -4.09 13.40 -5.18
CA PHE A 82 -5.42 13.66 -5.74
C PHE A 82 -5.84 15.12 -5.56
N ILE A 83 -5.70 15.68 -4.36
CA ILE A 83 -6.05 17.07 -4.05
C ILE A 83 -5.27 18.04 -4.96
N HIS A 84 -4.00 17.75 -5.20
CA HIS A 84 -3.12 18.56 -6.06
C HIS A 84 -3.21 18.21 -7.55
N GLN A 85 -4.11 17.29 -7.96
CA GLN A 85 -4.26 16.81 -9.34
C GLN A 85 -2.94 16.28 -9.92
N TYR A 86 -2.17 15.60 -9.10
CA TYR A 86 -0.86 15.03 -9.42
C TYR A 86 -0.91 13.50 -9.30
N ALA A 87 -0.50 12.81 -10.35
CA ALA A 87 -0.44 11.34 -10.36
C ALA A 87 0.80 10.84 -9.59
N PRO A 88 0.76 9.60 -9.05
CA PRO A 88 -0.35 8.66 -9.07
C PRO A 88 -1.25 8.78 -7.84
N TYR A 89 -2.49 8.30 -7.96
CA TYR A 89 -3.36 7.94 -6.85
C TYR A 89 -4.23 6.75 -7.25
N ALA A 90 -4.61 5.93 -6.27
CA ALA A 90 -5.19 4.63 -6.57
C ALA A 90 -6.25 4.19 -5.55
N VAL A 91 -7.09 3.23 -5.95
CA VAL A 91 -7.92 2.42 -5.04
C VAL A 91 -7.15 1.15 -4.73
N SER A 92 -7.04 0.78 -3.45
CA SER A 92 -6.36 -0.44 -3.00
C SER A 92 -7.35 -1.36 -2.29
N ILE A 93 -7.45 -2.62 -2.73
CA ILE A 93 -8.38 -3.61 -2.17
C ILE A 93 -7.63 -4.93 -2.00
N ALA A 94 -7.63 -5.48 -0.78
CA ALA A 94 -7.13 -6.81 -0.51
C ALA A 94 -8.20 -7.69 0.16
N LEU A 95 -8.15 -9.00 -0.10
CA LEU A 95 -8.91 -10.01 0.64
C LEU A 95 -7.93 -10.87 1.43
N LEU A 96 -8.16 -10.97 2.73
CA LEU A 96 -7.36 -11.75 3.66
C LEU A 96 -8.15 -12.91 4.25
N GLN A 97 -7.44 -14.00 4.58
CA GLN A 97 -7.89 -15.03 5.49
C GLN A 97 -6.91 -15.13 6.67
N GLY A 98 -7.33 -14.62 7.83
CA GLY A 98 -6.39 -14.38 8.94
C GLY A 98 -5.27 -13.42 8.52
N LYS A 99 -4.01 -13.89 8.59
CA LYS A 99 -2.84 -13.09 8.14
C LYS A 99 -2.50 -13.30 6.65
N GLU A 100 -3.14 -14.21 5.97
CA GLU A 100 -2.82 -14.57 4.60
C GLU A 100 -3.57 -13.69 3.62
N ILE A 101 -2.86 -13.05 2.69
CA ILE A 101 -3.45 -12.24 1.62
C ILE A 101 -3.79 -13.18 0.46
N LEU A 102 -5.07 -13.26 0.10
CA LEU A 102 -5.58 -14.15 -0.95
C LEU A 102 -5.69 -13.43 -2.30
N ILE A 103 -6.14 -12.17 -2.28
CA ILE A 103 -6.36 -11.34 -3.47
C ILE A 103 -5.83 -9.95 -3.18
N GLY A 104 -5.21 -9.33 -4.15
CA GLY A 104 -4.83 -7.92 -4.13
C GLY A 104 -5.19 -7.25 -5.46
N VAL A 105 -5.83 -6.10 -5.39
CA VAL A 105 -6.18 -5.26 -6.53
C VAL A 105 -5.81 -3.82 -6.22
N VAL A 106 -5.09 -3.18 -7.11
CA VAL A 106 -4.77 -1.74 -7.05
C VAL A 106 -5.12 -1.12 -8.40
N TYR A 107 -6.04 -0.16 -8.38
CA TYR A 107 -6.47 0.53 -9.60
C TYR A 107 -5.95 1.97 -9.60
N GLU A 108 -5.02 2.25 -10.50
CA GLU A 108 -4.46 3.58 -10.75
C GLU A 108 -5.42 4.37 -11.65
N VAL A 109 -5.95 5.46 -11.12
CA VAL A 109 -7.07 6.19 -11.72
C VAL A 109 -6.64 7.05 -12.91
N CYS A 110 -5.41 7.61 -12.87
CA CYS A 110 -4.97 8.59 -13.89
C CYS A 110 -4.62 7.95 -15.23
N HIS A 111 -4.05 6.73 -15.21
CA HIS A 111 -3.59 6.04 -16.41
C HIS A 111 -4.45 4.83 -16.78
N ASP A 112 -5.52 4.56 -15.99
CA ASP A 112 -6.41 3.42 -16.19
C ASP A 112 -5.63 2.09 -16.19
N GLU A 113 -4.73 1.93 -15.18
CA GLU A 113 -3.95 0.70 -14.95
C GLU A 113 -4.56 -0.08 -13.78
N CYS A 114 -5.01 -1.31 -13.98
CA CYS A 114 -5.49 -2.19 -12.93
C CYS A 114 -4.47 -3.29 -12.63
N TYR A 115 -3.79 -3.19 -11.51
CA TYR A 115 -2.86 -4.20 -11.02
C TYR A 115 -3.62 -5.22 -10.18
N CYS A 116 -3.41 -6.51 -10.43
CA CYS A 116 -4.07 -7.56 -9.67
C CYS A 116 -3.18 -8.78 -9.47
N ALA A 117 -3.42 -9.48 -8.36
CA ALA A 117 -2.81 -10.75 -8.06
C ALA A 117 -3.74 -11.60 -7.19
N TRP A 118 -3.58 -12.91 -7.28
CA TRP A 118 -4.18 -13.85 -6.33
C TRP A 118 -3.11 -14.86 -5.93
N LYS A 119 -3.20 -15.34 -4.72
CA LYS A 119 -2.23 -16.26 -4.13
C LYS A 119 -1.96 -17.47 -5.03
N GLY A 120 -0.71 -17.66 -5.43
CA GLY A 120 -0.25 -18.73 -6.33
C GLY A 120 -0.65 -18.56 -7.81
N GLY A 121 -1.30 -17.45 -8.18
CA GLY A 121 -1.76 -17.19 -9.54
C GLY A 121 -0.87 -16.28 -10.37
N GLY A 122 0.09 -15.60 -9.73
CA GLY A 122 0.91 -14.58 -10.34
C GLY A 122 0.28 -13.19 -10.25
N ALA A 123 1.03 -12.19 -10.70
CA ALA A 123 0.61 -10.80 -10.75
C ALA A 123 0.46 -10.30 -12.19
N TYR A 124 -0.51 -9.43 -12.40
CA TYR A 124 -0.86 -8.92 -13.74
C TYR A 124 -1.21 -7.44 -13.65
N VAL A 125 -1.07 -6.75 -14.79
CA VAL A 125 -1.65 -5.41 -15.00
C VAL A 125 -2.57 -5.46 -16.21
N GLU A 126 -3.78 -4.97 -16.04
CA GLU A 126 -4.74 -4.71 -17.12
C GLU A 126 -4.54 -3.28 -17.58
N LEU A 127 -4.22 -3.10 -18.86
CA LEU A 127 -3.95 -1.83 -19.50
C LEU A 127 -4.52 -1.83 -20.91
N LYS A 128 -5.43 -0.89 -21.21
CA LYS A 128 -6.06 -0.75 -22.54
C LYS A 128 -6.69 -2.03 -23.10
N GLY A 129 -7.23 -2.87 -22.19
CA GLY A 129 -7.87 -4.13 -22.56
C GLY A 129 -6.90 -5.30 -22.77
N GLU A 130 -5.62 -5.11 -22.50
CA GLU A 130 -4.61 -6.18 -22.50
C GLU A 130 -4.21 -6.53 -21.06
N SER A 131 -4.05 -7.83 -20.79
CA SER A 131 -3.56 -8.35 -19.52
C SER A 131 -2.09 -8.75 -19.68
N LEU A 132 -1.20 -8.06 -18.94
CA LEU A 132 0.23 -8.30 -19.01
C LEU A 132 0.72 -8.87 -17.68
N LYS A 133 1.43 -10.00 -17.74
CA LYS A 133 2.03 -10.62 -16.55
C LYS A 133 3.17 -9.75 -16.03
N LEU A 134 3.12 -9.46 -14.72
CA LEU A 134 4.15 -8.68 -14.04
C LEU A 134 5.34 -9.53 -13.66
N LYS A 135 6.49 -8.89 -13.60
CA LYS A 135 7.73 -9.43 -13.07
C LYS A 135 8.58 -8.30 -12.51
N VAL A 136 9.10 -8.48 -11.30
CA VAL A 136 10.09 -7.56 -10.72
C VAL A 136 11.36 -7.48 -11.56
N SER A 137 12.12 -6.41 -11.39
CA SER A 137 13.43 -6.22 -12.01
C SER A 137 14.47 -7.18 -11.44
N ASN A 138 15.68 -7.12 -11.96
CA ASN A 138 16.86 -7.83 -11.43
C ASN A 138 18.05 -6.90 -11.18
N GLN A 139 17.79 -5.61 -11.02
CA GLN A 139 18.82 -4.60 -10.78
C GLN A 139 19.48 -4.82 -9.42
N LYS A 140 20.77 -4.47 -9.35
CA LYS A 140 21.56 -4.41 -8.11
C LYS A 140 21.40 -3.07 -7.44
N ILE A 141 21.78 -2.98 -6.18
CA ILE A 141 21.58 -1.77 -5.36
C ILE A 141 22.21 -0.51 -5.96
N GLN A 142 23.36 -0.61 -6.63
CA GLN A 142 24.07 0.53 -7.22
C GLN A 142 23.26 1.19 -8.37
N ASP A 143 22.49 0.39 -9.09
CA ASP A 143 21.70 0.83 -10.24
C ASP A 143 20.22 0.97 -9.90
N ALA A 144 19.83 0.67 -8.65
CA ALA A 144 18.45 0.60 -8.22
C ALA A 144 17.74 1.95 -8.19
N LEU A 145 16.51 1.98 -8.67
CA LEU A 145 15.57 3.08 -8.46
C LEU A 145 14.71 2.75 -7.23
N LEU A 146 14.92 3.47 -6.15
CA LEU A 146 14.23 3.27 -4.88
C LEU A 146 13.11 4.29 -4.68
N CYS A 147 12.01 3.87 -4.07
CA CYS A 147 10.97 4.75 -3.58
C CYS A 147 11.00 4.78 -2.04
N LEU A 148 11.15 5.97 -1.48
CA LEU A 148 11.00 6.26 -0.06
C LEU A 148 9.82 7.20 0.12
N GLN A 149 9.06 7.03 1.20
CA GLN A 149 7.91 7.90 1.48
C GLN A 149 8.13 8.73 2.74
N LEU A 150 7.36 9.80 2.84
CA LEU A 150 7.37 10.72 3.98
C LEU A 150 6.04 10.59 4.73
N PRO A 151 5.94 9.74 5.75
CA PRO A 151 4.73 9.59 6.53
C PRO A 151 4.40 10.88 7.31
N TYR A 152 3.13 11.02 7.69
CA TYR A 152 2.63 12.20 8.40
C TYR A 152 3.28 12.40 9.79
N ASN A 153 3.78 11.33 10.43
CA ASN A 153 4.50 11.42 11.71
C ASN A 153 5.93 11.93 11.51
N SER A 154 6.03 13.22 11.14
CA SER A 154 7.29 13.83 10.73
C SER A 154 8.35 13.85 11.82
N ASP A 155 7.98 14.07 13.11
CA ASP A 155 8.96 14.21 14.18
C ASP A 155 9.65 12.88 14.51
N ALA A 156 8.89 11.78 14.50
CA ALA A 156 9.45 10.44 14.69
C ALA A 156 10.23 9.96 13.47
N TYR A 157 9.84 10.36 12.25
CA TYR A 157 10.44 9.85 11.02
C TYR A 157 11.61 10.69 10.48
N LYS A 158 11.73 11.96 10.84
CA LYS A 158 12.85 12.82 10.41
C LYS A 158 14.25 12.21 10.60
N PRO A 159 14.58 11.57 11.74
CA PRO A 159 15.88 10.93 11.90
C PRO A 159 16.08 9.76 10.91
N VAL A 160 15.03 8.94 10.71
CA VAL A 160 15.05 7.78 9.84
C VAL A 160 15.26 8.19 8.38
N ILE A 161 14.43 9.09 7.85
CA ILE A 161 14.55 9.53 6.45
C ILE A 161 15.87 10.24 6.19
N LYS A 162 16.35 11.03 7.15
CA LYS A 162 17.65 11.70 7.06
C LYS A 162 18.78 10.68 6.94
N HIS A 163 18.75 9.62 7.75
CA HIS A 163 19.73 8.53 7.68
C HIS A 163 19.62 7.78 6.34
N LEU A 164 18.41 7.43 5.90
CA LEU A 164 18.21 6.73 4.62
C LEU A 164 18.76 7.55 3.44
N ILE A 165 18.47 8.84 3.40
CA ILE A 165 19.01 9.72 2.35
C ILE A 165 20.54 9.80 2.43
N ASP A 166 21.11 9.96 3.62
CA ASP A 166 22.58 9.99 3.80
C ASP A 166 23.26 8.72 3.28
N LYS A 167 22.66 7.57 3.50
CA LYS A 167 23.22 6.26 3.10
C LYS A 167 22.94 5.89 1.64
N LEU A 168 21.82 6.29 1.10
CA LEU A 168 21.38 5.87 -0.24
C LEU A 168 21.80 6.87 -1.32
N TYR A 169 21.76 8.19 -1.04
CA TYR A 169 22.12 9.20 -2.03
C TYR A 169 23.59 9.07 -2.48
N GLY A 170 23.78 8.87 -3.79
CA GLY A 170 25.09 8.62 -4.38
C GLY A 170 25.57 7.16 -4.35
N ASN A 171 24.83 6.26 -3.68
CA ASN A 171 25.15 4.83 -3.57
C ASN A 171 24.12 3.94 -4.28
N VAL A 172 23.03 4.52 -4.79
CA VAL A 172 22.01 3.85 -5.61
C VAL A 172 21.78 4.62 -6.89
N GLY A 173 21.10 4.02 -7.86
CA GLY A 173 20.81 4.67 -9.15
C GLY A 173 19.99 5.96 -8.99
N SER A 174 18.92 5.93 -8.21
CA SER A 174 18.17 7.14 -7.85
C SER A 174 17.14 6.86 -6.73
N VAL A 175 16.59 7.93 -6.13
CA VAL A 175 15.52 7.88 -5.13
C VAL A 175 14.34 8.71 -5.60
N ARG A 176 13.13 8.24 -5.34
CA ARG A 176 11.85 8.93 -5.64
C ARG A 176 10.97 8.95 -4.39
N MET A 177 10.02 9.89 -4.39
CA MET A 177 8.88 9.93 -3.48
C MET A 177 7.62 9.92 -4.34
N CYS A 178 6.81 8.87 -4.21
CA CYS A 178 5.67 8.62 -5.10
C CYS A 178 4.39 9.30 -4.61
N GLY A 179 4.21 9.38 -3.28
CA GLY A 179 3.01 9.94 -2.66
C GLY A 179 1.79 9.00 -2.69
N SER A 180 1.99 7.72 -3.05
CA SER A 180 1.01 6.64 -3.06
C SER A 180 1.75 5.34 -2.76
N ALA A 181 1.46 4.72 -1.63
CA ALA A 181 2.11 3.49 -1.19
C ALA A 181 1.69 2.29 -2.05
N ALA A 182 0.40 2.17 -2.33
CA ALA A 182 -0.12 1.11 -3.19
C ALA A 182 0.52 1.16 -4.59
N MET A 183 0.68 2.36 -5.16
CA MET A 183 1.33 2.50 -6.46
C MET A 183 2.85 2.28 -6.41
N ALA A 184 3.53 2.68 -5.33
CA ALA A 184 4.95 2.38 -5.16
C ALA A 184 5.21 0.86 -5.18
N LEU A 185 4.35 0.08 -4.51
CA LEU A 185 4.38 -1.39 -4.53
C LEU A 185 4.09 -1.95 -5.94
N CYS A 186 3.09 -1.44 -6.64
CA CYS A 186 2.79 -1.83 -8.02
C CYS A 186 3.96 -1.53 -8.97
N TYR A 187 4.68 -0.43 -8.75
CA TYR A 187 5.86 -0.10 -9.52
C TYR A 187 7.04 -1.01 -9.20
N VAL A 188 7.19 -1.51 -7.97
CA VAL A 188 8.15 -2.59 -7.66
C VAL A 188 7.75 -3.87 -8.39
N ALA A 189 6.49 -4.28 -8.32
CA ALA A 189 6.00 -5.49 -8.98
C ALA A 189 6.17 -5.48 -10.50
N SER A 190 6.06 -4.30 -11.12
CA SER A 190 6.23 -4.11 -12.58
C SER A 190 7.68 -3.85 -13.00
N GLY A 191 8.64 -3.82 -12.06
CA GLY A 191 10.04 -3.51 -12.32
C GLY A 191 10.32 -2.05 -12.69
N ARG A 192 9.36 -1.14 -12.49
CA ARG A 192 9.54 0.31 -12.62
C ARG A 192 10.33 0.89 -11.45
N TYR A 193 10.19 0.32 -10.25
CA TYR A 193 11.05 0.52 -9.08
C TYR A 193 11.72 -0.81 -8.70
N ASP A 194 12.87 -0.73 -8.05
CA ASP A 194 13.62 -1.89 -7.57
C ASP A 194 13.37 -2.15 -6.09
N GLY A 195 12.97 -1.12 -5.35
CA GLY A 195 12.63 -1.21 -3.94
C GLY A 195 11.79 -0.05 -3.45
N TYR A 196 11.05 -0.33 -2.38
CA TYR A 196 10.21 0.60 -1.66
C TYR A 196 10.35 0.36 -0.15
N ALA A 197 10.37 1.45 0.64
CA ALA A 197 10.37 1.38 2.09
C ALA A 197 9.56 2.53 2.69
N GLU A 198 8.67 2.19 3.63
CA GLU A 198 7.87 3.17 4.38
C GLU A 198 7.60 2.67 5.80
N LYS A 199 7.51 3.63 6.74
CA LYS A 199 7.14 3.42 8.14
C LYS A 199 5.97 4.33 8.51
N TYR A 200 5.18 3.92 9.49
CA TYR A 200 3.93 4.59 9.91
C TYR A 200 2.85 4.58 8.82
N ILE A 201 2.64 3.41 8.26
CA ILE A 201 1.73 3.12 7.15
C ILE A 201 0.58 2.21 7.64
N GLY A 202 -0.62 2.43 7.14
CA GLY A 202 -1.80 1.61 7.44
C GLY A 202 -1.82 0.29 6.65
N GLN A 203 -2.57 -0.69 7.14
CA GLN A 203 -2.72 -1.97 6.43
C GLN A 203 -3.37 -1.81 5.07
N TRP A 204 -4.30 -0.88 4.93
CA TRP A 204 -5.03 -0.60 3.70
C TRP A 204 -4.13 -0.06 2.59
N ASP A 205 -3.05 0.66 2.92
CA ASP A 205 -2.12 1.22 1.96
C ASP A 205 -1.27 0.15 1.25
N PHE A 206 -0.94 -0.97 1.94
CA PHE A 206 0.08 -1.88 1.42
C PHE A 206 -0.34 -3.34 1.21
N MET A 207 -1.45 -3.83 1.80
CA MET A 207 -1.78 -5.26 1.72
C MET A 207 -1.98 -5.76 0.28
N ALA A 208 -2.72 -5.02 -0.54
CA ALA A 208 -2.92 -5.41 -1.93
C ALA A 208 -1.61 -5.42 -2.72
N GLY A 209 -0.85 -4.33 -2.63
CA GLY A 209 0.44 -4.18 -3.28
C GLY A 209 1.47 -5.21 -2.82
N ALA A 210 1.46 -5.60 -1.55
CA ALA A 210 2.35 -6.63 -1.01
C ALA A 210 2.15 -7.99 -1.68
N LEU A 211 0.89 -8.41 -1.89
CA LEU A 211 0.62 -9.65 -2.64
C LEU A 211 1.08 -9.50 -4.09
N ILE A 212 0.79 -8.37 -4.74
CA ILE A 212 1.17 -8.13 -6.14
C ILE A 212 2.71 -8.22 -6.29
N VAL A 213 3.49 -7.66 -5.36
CA VAL A 213 4.96 -7.78 -5.37
C VAL A 213 5.41 -9.23 -5.19
N LYS A 214 4.84 -9.97 -4.21
CA LYS A 214 5.20 -11.37 -3.97
C LYS A 214 4.88 -12.26 -5.17
N GLU A 215 3.73 -12.09 -5.77
CA GLU A 215 3.30 -12.87 -6.95
C GLU A 215 4.05 -12.47 -8.26
N ALA A 216 4.65 -11.27 -8.29
CA ALA A 216 5.57 -10.84 -9.35
C ALA A 216 7.02 -11.37 -9.15
N GLY A 217 7.29 -12.11 -8.04
CA GLY A 217 8.59 -12.69 -7.72
C GLY A 217 9.49 -11.80 -6.87
N GLY A 218 8.96 -10.72 -6.28
CA GLY A 218 9.66 -9.86 -5.33
C GLY A 218 9.58 -10.36 -3.89
N MET A 219 10.17 -9.59 -2.97
CA MET A 219 10.16 -9.85 -1.54
C MET A 219 9.47 -8.70 -0.80
N VAL A 220 8.69 -9.06 0.23
CA VAL A 220 8.04 -8.10 1.13
C VAL A 220 8.30 -8.54 2.57
N THR A 221 8.81 -7.62 3.39
CA THR A 221 9.07 -7.81 4.82
C THR A 221 8.74 -6.55 5.60
N ASN A 222 8.78 -6.62 6.91
CA ASN A 222 8.89 -5.44 7.76
C ASN A 222 10.35 -4.92 7.81
N TYR A 223 10.60 -3.85 8.56
CA TYR A 223 11.95 -3.26 8.73
C TYR A 223 12.93 -4.17 9.46
N GLU A 224 12.44 -5.12 10.25
CA GLU A 224 13.23 -6.16 10.90
C GLU A 224 13.61 -7.31 9.95
N GLY A 225 13.03 -7.34 8.75
CA GLY A 225 13.22 -8.39 7.76
C GLY A 225 12.33 -9.61 7.98
N SER A 226 11.27 -9.50 8.80
CA SER A 226 10.29 -10.55 9.02
C SER A 226 9.23 -10.52 7.92
N GLU A 227 8.81 -11.71 7.46
CA GLU A 227 7.65 -11.86 6.57
C GLU A 227 6.31 -11.69 7.29
N ASP A 228 6.29 -11.64 8.62
CA ASP A 228 5.11 -11.28 9.42
C ASP A 228 4.97 -9.76 9.50
N PHE A 229 4.59 -9.14 8.40
CA PHE A 229 4.43 -7.70 8.25
C PHE A 229 2.98 -7.22 8.36
N THR A 230 2.01 -8.14 8.31
CA THR A 230 0.58 -7.79 8.21
C THR A 230 0.00 -7.07 9.43
N GLN A 231 0.67 -7.16 10.57
CA GLN A 231 0.29 -6.45 11.81
C GLN A 231 1.07 -5.14 12.00
N GLY A 232 2.10 -4.94 11.16
CA GLY A 232 3.02 -3.83 11.33
C GLY A 232 2.53 -2.53 10.70
N ASN A 233 3.25 -1.49 11.01
CA ASN A 233 3.11 -0.15 10.47
C ASN A 233 4.33 0.25 9.64
N ASN A 234 5.04 -0.73 9.11
CA ASN A 234 6.20 -0.52 8.24
C ASN A 234 6.32 -1.67 7.24
N VAL A 235 6.82 -1.36 6.05
CA VAL A 235 6.97 -2.29 4.95
C VAL A 235 8.21 -1.99 4.13
N VAL A 236 8.91 -3.06 3.71
CA VAL A 236 9.98 -3.04 2.74
C VAL A 236 9.61 -4.02 1.63
N ALA A 237 9.53 -3.53 0.40
CA ALA A 237 9.28 -4.36 -0.77
C ALA A 237 10.39 -4.16 -1.79
N THR A 238 10.90 -5.24 -2.37
CA THR A 238 12.00 -5.17 -3.32
C THR A 238 11.87 -6.19 -4.44
N ASN A 239 12.75 -6.08 -5.43
CA ASN A 239 12.93 -7.09 -6.47
C ASN A 239 13.57 -8.42 -5.95
N GLY A 240 13.81 -8.54 -4.65
CA GLY A 240 14.47 -9.68 -4.02
C GLY A 240 16.01 -9.62 -4.06
N VAL A 241 16.60 -9.06 -5.12
CA VAL A 241 18.05 -8.96 -5.27
C VAL A 241 18.67 -8.01 -4.25
N ILE A 242 18.01 -6.87 -4.00
CA ILE A 242 18.51 -5.81 -3.12
C ILE A 242 17.94 -5.86 -1.69
N GLN A 243 17.19 -6.91 -1.34
CA GLN A 243 16.46 -6.98 -0.05
C GLN A 243 17.42 -6.80 1.14
N GLN A 244 18.51 -7.55 1.17
CA GLN A 244 19.44 -7.51 2.29
C GLN A 244 20.20 -6.19 2.35
N ASP A 245 20.58 -5.63 1.21
CA ASP A 245 21.29 -4.34 1.14
C ASP A 245 20.40 -3.22 1.70
N LEU A 246 19.12 -3.15 1.27
CA LEU A 246 18.20 -2.14 1.77
C LEU A 246 17.88 -2.32 3.26
N LEU A 247 17.66 -3.56 3.73
CA LEU A 247 17.43 -3.84 5.14
C LEU A 247 18.64 -3.46 6.02
N ASN A 248 19.86 -3.67 5.55
CA ASN A 248 21.08 -3.27 6.28
C ASN A 248 21.13 -1.75 6.47
N VAL A 249 20.74 -0.97 5.46
CA VAL A 249 20.65 0.49 5.58
C VAL A 249 19.53 0.90 6.56
N ILE A 250 18.36 0.27 6.49
CA ILE A 250 17.22 0.57 7.35
C ILE A 250 17.51 0.27 8.82
N LYS A 251 18.15 -0.86 9.14
CA LYS A 251 18.44 -1.29 10.52
C LYS A 251 19.45 -0.42 11.25
N THR A 252 20.18 0.39 10.54
CA THR A 252 21.15 1.34 11.11
C THR A 252 20.59 2.77 11.24
N ALA A 253 19.29 2.97 10.92
CA ALA A 253 18.60 4.25 10.90
C ALA A 253 18.09 4.70 12.28
#